data_037e90112c85f39085203c182bb2759d
#
_entry.id   037e90112c85f39085203c182bb2759d
#
_cell.length_a   1.000
_cell.length_b   1.000
_cell.length_c   1.000
_cell.angle_alpha   90.00
_cell.angle_beta   90.00
_cell.angle_gamma   90.00
#
_symmetry.space_group_name_H-M   'P 1'
#
loop_
_entity.id
_entity.type
_entity.pdbx_description
1 polymer ?
#
loop_
_entity_poly.entity_id
_entity_poly.type
_entity_poly.pdbx_seq_one_letter_code
_entity_poly.pdbx_strand_id
1 'polypeptide(L)'
;MARTDAIVLGAGIVGTSIALHLAKRGAGVALIDRAGLGEQTSYGNAGIIEGNTVFPPAFPSDLGALARIALKRATEANYHLSFLPQVAPWLLAFRAASRPQRLIENARLIRPLFARAVAEHETLMAEAGASHYLRKTGWLKVYRSARAFDALKPEF
;
A
#
# COMPACT_ATOMS: atom_id res chain seq x y z
N MET A 1 20.80 -0.44 -33.73
CA MET A 1 19.78 -0.98 -32.82
C MET A 1 19.86 -0.20 -31.52
N ALA A 2 18.75 0.35 -31.02
CA ALA A 2 18.74 0.98 -29.70
C ALA A 2 18.98 -0.11 -28.65
N ARG A 3 20.00 0.07 -27.84
CA ARG A 3 20.33 -0.86 -26.76
C ARG A 3 19.66 -0.35 -25.48
N THR A 4 18.98 -1.23 -24.76
CA THR A 4 18.31 -0.95 -23.50
C THR A 4 18.95 -1.80 -22.43
N ASP A 5 19.33 -1.15 -21.30
CA ASP A 5 19.96 -1.84 -20.17
C ASP A 5 18.91 -2.46 -19.24
N ALA A 6 17.72 -1.86 -19.19
CA ALA A 6 16.62 -2.33 -18.36
C ALA A 6 15.26 -2.11 -19.03
N ILE A 7 14.34 -3.06 -18.83
CA ILE A 7 12.95 -2.95 -19.23
C ILE A 7 12.09 -2.96 -17.97
N VAL A 8 11.26 -1.92 -17.80
CA VAL A 8 10.29 -1.81 -16.72
C VAL A 8 8.89 -2.06 -17.28
N LEU A 9 8.22 -3.07 -16.77
CA LEU A 9 6.87 -3.43 -17.17
C LEU A 9 5.85 -2.84 -16.18
N GLY A 10 4.96 -2.00 -16.69
CA GLY A 10 3.95 -1.28 -15.93
C GLY A 10 4.36 0.17 -15.67
N ALA A 11 3.58 1.12 -16.18
CA ALA A 11 3.81 2.55 -16.07
C ALA A 11 2.87 3.23 -15.04
N GLY A 12 2.52 2.51 -13.97
CA GLY A 12 1.95 3.07 -12.76
C GLY A 12 3.00 3.81 -11.92
N ILE A 13 2.64 4.34 -10.77
CA ILE A 13 3.54 5.13 -9.91
C ILE A 13 4.83 4.39 -9.58
N VAL A 14 4.76 3.09 -9.30
CA VAL A 14 5.94 2.27 -8.95
C VAL A 14 6.87 2.12 -10.15
N GLY A 15 6.36 1.66 -11.31
CA GLY A 15 7.19 1.45 -12.50
C GLY A 15 7.79 2.74 -13.03
N THR A 16 7.01 3.82 -13.06
CA THR A 16 7.50 5.14 -13.47
C THR A 16 8.62 5.63 -12.56
N SER A 17 8.48 5.48 -11.23
CA SER A 17 9.53 5.84 -10.26
C SER A 17 10.78 5.00 -10.45
N ILE A 18 10.65 3.69 -10.65
CA ILE A 18 11.79 2.79 -10.91
C ILE A 18 12.51 3.21 -12.20
N ALA A 19 11.78 3.41 -13.30
CA ALA A 19 12.34 3.81 -14.58
C ALA A 19 13.09 5.15 -14.49
N LEU A 20 12.50 6.13 -13.81
CA LEU A 20 13.10 7.44 -13.59
C LEU A 20 14.41 7.33 -12.78
N HIS A 21 14.41 6.58 -11.68
CA HIS A 21 15.62 6.43 -10.86
C HIS A 21 16.74 5.62 -11.56
N LEU A 22 16.38 4.66 -12.41
CA LEU A 22 17.37 3.97 -13.25
C LEU A 22 17.94 4.92 -14.30
N ALA A 23 17.11 5.69 -14.99
CA ALA A 23 17.53 6.69 -15.97
C ALA A 23 18.44 7.76 -15.33
N LYS A 24 18.10 8.26 -14.14
CA LYS A 24 18.97 9.19 -13.37
C LYS A 24 20.35 8.61 -13.03
N ARG A 25 20.48 7.29 -12.97
CA ARG A 25 21.75 6.58 -12.77
C ARG A 25 22.48 6.27 -14.08
N GLY A 26 21.99 6.78 -15.21
CA GLY A 26 22.59 6.63 -16.52
C GLY A 26 22.23 5.36 -17.27
N ALA A 27 21.28 4.55 -16.77
CA ALA A 27 20.82 3.38 -17.48
C ALA A 27 19.90 3.74 -18.65
N GLY A 28 20.08 3.08 -19.79
CA GLY A 28 19.10 3.10 -20.91
C GLY A 28 17.87 2.29 -20.51
N VAL A 29 16.73 2.96 -20.30
CA VAL A 29 15.51 2.32 -19.78
C VAL A 29 14.39 2.36 -20.81
N ALA A 30 13.71 1.22 -21.01
CA ALA A 30 12.43 1.16 -21.70
C ALA A 30 11.31 0.94 -20.67
N LEU A 31 10.35 1.88 -20.59
CA LEU A 31 9.15 1.74 -19.78
C LEU A 31 8.00 1.31 -20.70
N ILE A 32 7.38 0.18 -20.39
CA ILE A 32 6.34 -0.43 -21.23
C ILE A 32 5.07 -0.61 -20.39
N ASP A 33 3.95 -0.14 -20.93
CA ASP A 33 2.61 -0.40 -20.39
C ASP A 33 1.64 -0.69 -21.53
N ARG A 34 0.55 -1.36 -21.22
CA ARG A 34 -0.57 -1.59 -22.16
C ARG A 34 -1.48 -0.36 -22.31
N ALA A 35 -1.39 0.60 -21.42
CA ALA A 35 -2.14 1.85 -21.40
C ALA A 35 -1.18 3.04 -21.24
N GLY A 36 -1.69 4.25 -21.14
CA GLY A 36 -0.91 5.44 -20.87
C GLY A 36 -0.31 5.47 -19.46
N LEU A 37 0.61 6.43 -19.24
CA LEU A 37 1.29 6.62 -17.96
C LEU A 37 0.29 6.92 -16.84
N GLY A 38 0.26 6.08 -15.81
CA GLY A 38 -0.61 6.28 -14.65
C GLY A 38 -2.10 5.98 -14.86
N GLU A 39 -2.52 5.57 -16.05
CA GLU A 39 -3.94 5.42 -16.41
C GLU A 39 -4.63 4.17 -15.84
N GLN A 40 -3.91 3.30 -15.16
CA GLN A 40 -4.46 2.09 -14.54
C GLN A 40 -4.67 2.30 -13.03
N THR A 41 -4.22 1.37 -12.19
CA THR A 41 -4.44 1.39 -10.73
C THR A 41 -3.95 2.65 -10.03
N SER A 42 -2.97 3.36 -10.58
CA SER A 42 -2.48 4.62 -10.03
C SER A 42 -3.42 5.80 -10.26
N TYR A 43 -4.36 5.70 -11.21
CA TYR A 43 -5.34 6.75 -11.48
C TYR A 43 -6.46 6.73 -10.44
N GLY A 44 -6.85 7.94 -9.97
CA GLY A 44 -7.98 8.08 -9.06
C GLY A 44 -7.76 7.56 -7.64
N ASN A 45 -6.51 7.32 -7.24
CA ASN A 45 -6.20 7.00 -5.85
C ASN A 45 -6.48 8.19 -4.91
N ALA A 46 -6.44 7.97 -3.59
CA ALA A 46 -6.75 8.99 -2.59
C ALA A 46 -5.70 10.12 -2.49
N GLY A 47 -4.54 9.98 -3.15
CA GLY A 47 -3.45 10.95 -3.11
C GLY A 47 -2.80 11.11 -1.74
N ILE A 48 -2.91 10.11 -0.87
CA ILE A 48 -2.32 10.13 0.46
C ILE A 48 -0.93 9.51 0.41
N ILE A 49 0.09 10.25 0.87
CA ILE A 49 1.45 9.77 1.03
C ILE A 49 1.67 9.49 2.52
N GLU A 50 1.72 8.23 2.88
CA GLU A 50 1.84 7.80 4.27
C GLU A 50 3.31 7.64 4.67
N GLY A 51 3.70 8.33 5.77
CA GLY A 51 5.06 8.26 6.32
C GLY A 51 5.17 7.44 7.61
N ASN A 52 4.06 7.01 8.21
CA ASN A 52 4.02 6.39 9.54
C ASN A 52 3.15 5.13 9.66
N THR A 53 2.41 4.76 8.63
CA THR A 53 1.55 3.56 8.66
C THR A 53 2.37 2.30 8.40
N VAL A 54 3.07 1.82 9.42
CA VAL A 54 4.01 0.68 9.29
C VAL A 54 3.38 -0.67 9.66
N PHE A 55 2.25 -0.68 10.37
CA PHE A 55 1.58 -1.94 10.70
C PHE A 55 0.68 -2.39 9.56
N PRO A 56 0.93 -3.58 8.98
CA PRO A 56 0.06 -4.13 7.94
C PRO A 56 -1.30 -4.52 8.54
N PRO A 57 -2.38 -4.53 7.73
CA PRO A 57 -3.66 -5.07 8.15
C PRO A 57 -3.51 -6.49 8.67
N ALA A 58 -4.13 -6.80 9.81
CA ALA A 58 -4.07 -8.11 10.42
C ALA A 58 -5.33 -8.94 10.12
N PHE A 59 -5.17 -10.26 10.12
CA PHE A 59 -6.30 -11.18 10.07
C PHE A 59 -7.16 -11.01 11.33
N PRO A 60 -8.50 -10.89 11.22
CA PRO A 60 -9.36 -10.69 12.38
C PRO A 60 -9.18 -11.82 13.40
N SER A 61 -8.90 -11.46 14.65
CA SER A 61 -8.76 -12.41 15.77
C SER A 61 -10.04 -12.54 16.59
N ASP A 62 -10.95 -11.57 16.50
CA ASP A 62 -12.23 -11.58 17.19
C ASP A 62 -13.23 -12.52 16.52
N LEU A 63 -13.79 -13.44 17.30
CA LEU A 63 -14.78 -14.42 16.82
C LEU A 63 -16.06 -13.76 16.29
N GLY A 64 -16.47 -12.61 16.87
CA GLY A 64 -17.61 -11.83 16.39
C GLY A 64 -17.37 -11.24 15.01
N ALA A 65 -16.17 -10.70 14.77
CA ALA A 65 -15.76 -10.21 13.45
C ALA A 65 -15.75 -11.34 12.41
N LEU A 66 -15.16 -12.49 12.77
CA LEU A 66 -15.14 -13.66 11.89
C LEU A 66 -16.56 -14.17 11.57
N ALA A 67 -17.44 -14.21 12.56
CA ALA A 67 -18.84 -14.59 12.35
C ALA A 67 -19.57 -13.60 11.43
N ARG A 68 -19.38 -12.29 11.60
CA ARG A 68 -19.95 -11.27 10.70
C ARG A 68 -19.46 -11.44 9.25
N ILE A 69 -18.16 -11.70 9.06
CA ILE A 69 -17.59 -11.96 7.75
C ILE A 69 -18.19 -13.24 7.15
N ALA A 70 -18.24 -14.34 7.92
CA ALA A 70 -18.77 -15.62 7.49
C ALA A 70 -20.27 -15.52 7.10
N LEU A 71 -21.05 -14.73 7.82
CA LEU A 71 -22.46 -14.46 7.53
C LEU A 71 -22.68 -13.39 6.46
N LYS A 72 -21.62 -12.88 5.80
CA LYS A 72 -21.67 -11.80 4.81
C LYS A 72 -22.33 -10.51 5.33
N ARG A 73 -22.16 -10.22 6.61
CA ARG A 73 -22.65 -9.00 7.29
C ARG A 73 -21.56 -7.96 7.50
N ALA A 74 -20.35 -8.22 7.01
CA ALA A 74 -19.22 -7.33 7.07
C ALA A 74 -19.05 -6.60 5.74
N THR A 75 -18.84 -5.29 5.79
CA THR A 75 -18.61 -4.46 4.59
C THR A 75 -17.15 -4.56 4.13
N GLU A 76 -16.26 -4.89 5.04
CA GLU A 76 -14.82 -5.00 4.83
C GLU A 76 -14.38 -6.25 4.07
N ALA A 77 -15.23 -7.27 3.98
CA ALA A 77 -14.94 -8.51 3.25
C ALA A 77 -16.16 -9.07 2.57
N ASN A 78 -16.09 -9.25 1.26
CA ASN A 78 -17.10 -9.93 0.46
C ASN A 78 -16.43 -11.05 -0.35
N TYR A 79 -17.08 -12.21 -0.42
CA TYR A 79 -16.52 -13.38 -1.08
C TYR A 79 -17.61 -14.29 -1.66
N HIS A 80 -17.23 -15.07 -2.69
CA HIS A 80 -18.04 -16.15 -3.22
C HIS A 80 -17.68 -17.48 -2.54
N LEU A 81 -18.66 -18.25 -2.11
CA LEU A 81 -18.42 -19.54 -1.43
C LEU A 81 -17.64 -20.52 -2.31
N SER A 82 -17.89 -20.51 -3.62
CA SER A 82 -17.15 -21.33 -4.59
C SER A 82 -15.67 -21.01 -4.69
N PHE A 83 -15.24 -19.81 -4.26
CA PHE A 83 -13.85 -19.39 -4.29
C PHE A 83 -13.07 -19.78 -3.02
N LEU A 84 -13.76 -20.12 -1.93
CA LEU A 84 -13.11 -20.45 -0.65
C LEU A 84 -12.02 -21.52 -0.75
N PRO A 85 -12.21 -22.65 -1.47
CA PRO A 85 -11.15 -23.65 -1.60
C PRO A 85 -9.87 -23.10 -2.24
N GLN A 86 -10.01 -22.19 -3.21
CA GLN A 86 -8.87 -21.59 -3.92
C GLN A 86 -8.13 -20.57 -3.05
N VAL A 87 -8.84 -19.81 -2.23
CA VAL A 87 -8.25 -18.75 -1.38
C VAL A 87 -7.81 -19.28 -0.02
N ALA A 88 -8.25 -20.47 0.39
CA ALA A 88 -7.96 -21.03 1.72
C ALA A 88 -6.44 -21.08 2.04
N PRO A 89 -5.55 -21.51 1.15
CA PRO A 89 -4.11 -21.52 1.45
C PRO A 89 -3.59 -20.11 1.76
N TRP A 90 -4.05 -19.12 1.02
CA TRP A 90 -3.69 -17.72 1.24
C TRP A 90 -4.24 -17.20 2.58
N LEU A 91 -5.51 -17.49 2.92
CA LEU A 91 -6.11 -17.11 4.20
C LEU A 91 -5.36 -17.70 5.40
N LEU A 92 -4.92 -18.96 5.29
CA LEU A 92 -4.10 -19.60 6.32
C LEU A 92 -2.74 -18.95 6.47
N ALA A 93 -2.08 -18.61 5.36
CA ALA A 93 -0.82 -17.90 5.37
C ALA A 93 -0.99 -16.47 5.93
N PHE A 94 -2.06 -15.76 5.56
CA PHE A 94 -2.38 -14.44 6.07
C PHE A 94 -2.61 -14.47 7.59
N ARG A 95 -3.39 -15.45 8.09
CA ARG A 95 -3.58 -15.67 9.53
C ARG A 95 -2.26 -15.95 10.25
N ALA A 96 -1.39 -16.76 9.67
CA ALA A 96 -0.08 -17.05 10.25
C ALA A 96 0.84 -15.81 10.29
N ALA A 97 0.81 -14.98 9.23
CA ALA A 97 1.55 -13.72 9.16
C ALA A 97 1.01 -12.64 10.11
N SER A 98 -0.26 -12.74 10.51
CA SER A 98 -0.93 -11.79 11.41
C SER A 98 -0.69 -12.05 12.89
N ARG A 99 0.24 -12.94 13.25
CA ARG A 99 0.65 -13.12 14.65
C ARG A 99 1.34 -11.85 15.15
N PRO A 100 1.10 -11.41 16.41
CA PRO A 100 1.62 -10.14 16.93
C PRO A 100 3.14 -9.96 16.73
N GLN A 101 3.92 -11.00 16.98
CA GLN A 101 5.38 -10.96 16.79
C GLN A 101 5.77 -10.72 15.33
N ARG A 102 5.06 -11.36 14.39
CA ARG A 102 5.28 -11.19 12.96
C ARG A 102 4.89 -9.79 12.49
N LEU A 103 3.80 -9.23 13.00
CA LEU A 103 3.38 -7.87 12.67
C LEU A 103 4.43 -6.85 13.14
N ILE A 104 4.97 -7.01 14.34
CA ILE A 104 6.04 -6.15 14.87
C ILE A 104 7.32 -6.28 14.03
N GLU A 105 7.72 -7.50 13.68
CA GLU A 105 8.88 -7.77 12.83
C GLU A 105 8.71 -7.12 11.46
N ASN A 106 7.58 -7.34 10.81
CA ASN A 106 7.25 -6.75 9.51
C ASN A 106 7.23 -5.21 9.57
N ALA A 107 6.63 -4.63 10.63
CA ALA A 107 6.62 -3.19 10.83
C ALA A 107 8.04 -2.61 10.97
N ARG A 108 8.93 -3.29 11.68
CA ARG A 108 10.34 -2.89 11.80
C ARG A 108 11.07 -2.92 10.46
N LEU A 109 10.84 -3.97 9.65
CA LEU A 109 11.48 -4.14 8.35
C LEU A 109 11.00 -3.09 7.33
N ILE A 110 9.72 -2.74 7.33
CA ILE A 110 9.15 -1.80 6.36
C ILE A 110 9.31 -0.32 6.76
N ARG A 111 9.52 -0.05 8.04
CA ARG A 111 9.65 1.32 8.58
C ARG A 111 10.61 2.23 7.83
N PRO A 112 11.83 1.78 7.42
CA PRO A 112 12.76 2.63 6.69
C PRO A 112 12.21 3.14 5.36
N LEU A 113 11.36 2.36 4.67
CA LEU A 113 10.72 2.76 3.42
C LEU A 113 9.65 3.81 3.68
N PHE A 114 8.76 3.59 4.64
CA PHE A 114 7.71 4.55 4.99
C PHE A 114 8.29 5.88 5.49
N ALA A 115 9.32 5.84 6.33
CA ALA A 115 9.96 7.05 6.85
C ALA A 115 10.53 7.97 5.76
N ARG A 116 10.87 7.41 4.59
CA ARG A 116 11.38 8.16 3.44
C ARG A 116 10.31 8.59 2.45
N ALA A 117 9.12 8.03 2.51
CA ALA A 117 8.09 8.19 1.48
C ALA A 117 7.77 9.66 1.20
N VAL A 118 7.54 10.47 2.22
CA VAL A 118 7.22 11.90 2.06
C VAL A 118 8.39 12.67 1.44
N ALA A 119 9.61 12.49 1.95
CA ALA A 119 10.79 13.21 1.47
C ALA A 119 11.12 12.87 0.00
N GLU A 120 11.00 11.60 -0.39
CA GLU A 120 11.21 11.17 -1.78
C GLU A 120 10.15 11.79 -2.71
N HIS A 121 8.89 11.85 -2.31
CA HIS A 121 7.84 12.52 -3.08
C HIS A 121 8.08 14.02 -3.19
N GLU A 122 8.52 14.69 -2.12
CA GLU A 122 8.88 16.11 -2.16
C GLU A 122 9.96 16.39 -3.20
N THR A 123 11.00 15.56 -3.22
CA THR A 123 12.10 15.68 -4.18
C THR A 123 11.59 15.53 -5.61
N LEU A 124 10.83 14.47 -5.89
CA LEU A 124 10.28 14.22 -7.23
C LEU A 124 9.29 15.30 -7.68
N MET A 125 8.45 15.78 -6.78
CA MET A 125 7.50 16.86 -7.06
C MET A 125 8.21 18.20 -7.32
N ALA A 126 9.27 18.50 -6.59
CA ALA A 126 10.06 19.68 -6.82
C ALA A 126 10.72 19.66 -8.22
N GLU A 127 11.31 18.54 -8.59
CA GLU A 127 11.89 18.33 -9.92
C GLU A 127 10.87 18.46 -11.06
N ALA A 128 9.64 18.01 -10.82
CA ALA A 128 8.54 18.08 -11.78
C ALA A 128 7.82 19.44 -11.80
N GLY A 129 8.19 20.41 -10.96
CA GLY A 129 7.45 21.67 -10.81
C GLY A 129 6.07 21.49 -10.17
N ALA A 130 5.82 20.37 -9.49
CA ALA A 130 4.53 19.93 -8.98
C ALA A 130 4.37 20.10 -7.45
N SER A 131 5.28 20.82 -6.79
CA SER A 131 5.27 20.99 -5.32
C SER A 131 3.96 21.58 -4.78
N HIS A 132 3.23 22.34 -5.61
CA HIS A 132 1.96 22.95 -5.24
C HIS A 132 0.83 21.93 -5.01
N TYR A 133 0.97 20.68 -5.47
CA TYR A 133 0.03 19.59 -5.18
C TYR A 133 0.30 18.94 -3.82
N LEU A 134 1.50 19.07 -3.26
CA LEU A 134 1.83 18.44 -1.98
C LEU A 134 1.40 19.34 -0.81
N ARG A 135 0.58 18.77 0.09
CA ARG A 135 0.11 19.47 1.28
C ARG A 135 0.46 18.64 2.52
N LYS A 136 1.28 19.19 3.41
CA LYS A 136 1.67 18.55 4.68
C LYS A 136 0.65 18.85 5.79
N THR A 137 -0.60 18.50 5.59
CA THR A 137 -1.68 18.76 6.54
C THR A 137 -1.95 17.59 7.49
N GLY A 138 -1.32 16.45 7.25
CA GLY A 138 -1.70 15.20 7.89
C GLY A 138 -3.08 14.74 7.44
N TRP A 139 -3.63 13.76 8.14
CA TRP A 139 -4.99 13.28 7.94
C TRP A 139 -5.63 12.95 9.27
N LEU A 140 -6.97 13.07 9.34
CA LEU A 140 -7.73 12.83 10.55
C LEU A 140 -8.41 11.48 10.48
N LYS A 141 -8.22 10.66 11.50
CA LYS A 141 -8.96 9.42 11.71
C LYS A 141 -10.08 9.69 12.72
N VAL A 142 -11.31 9.64 12.29
CA VAL A 142 -12.48 9.96 13.10
C VAL A 142 -13.19 8.69 13.54
N TYR A 143 -13.54 8.60 14.80
CA TYR A 143 -14.23 7.47 15.40
C TYR A 143 -15.62 7.87 15.88
N ARG A 144 -16.62 7.00 15.69
CA ARG A 144 -18.01 7.26 16.11
C ARG A 144 -18.21 7.13 17.63
N SER A 145 -17.28 6.54 18.37
CA SER A 145 -17.37 6.35 19.81
C SER A 145 -16.00 6.26 20.46
N ALA A 146 -15.91 6.65 21.75
CA ALA A 146 -14.71 6.47 22.55
C ALA A 146 -14.26 5.00 22.60
N ARG A 147 -15.19 4.06 22.70
CA ARG A 147 -14.88 2.62 22.67
C ARG A 147 -14.17 2.19 21.40
N ALA A 148 -14.58 2.71 20.24
CA ALA A 148 -13.94 2.40 18.96
C ALA A 148 -12.54 3.00 18.88
N PHE A 149 -12.32 4.18 19.45
CA PHE A 149 -11.00 4.81 19.57
C PHE A 149 -10.08 4.02 20.53
N ASP A 150 -10.58 3.68 21.73
CA ASP A 150 -9.80 2.97 22.75
C ASP A 150 -9.36 1.57 22.30
N ALA A 151 -10.14 0.92 21.46
CA ALA A 151 -9.81 -0.39 20.89
C ALA A 151 -8.57 -0.36 19.99
N LEU A 152 -8.21 0.81 19.44
CA LEU A 152 -7.08 0.99 18.51
C LEU A 152 -5.88 1.70 19.15
N LYS A 153 -5.98 2.14 20.44
CA LYS A 153 -4.86 2.77 21.17
C LYS A 153 -3.54 1.98 21.16
N PRO A 154 -3.54 0.64 21.18
CA PRO A 154 -2.28 -0.13 21.10
C PRO A 154 -1.55 -0.04 19.75
N GLU A 155 -2.17 0.56 18.73
CA GLU A 155 -1.58 0.73 17.38
C GLU A 155 -0.80 2.05 17.21
N PHE A 156 -0.77 2.92 18.24
CA PHE A 156 -0.10 4.24 18.20
C PHE A 156 1.18 4.28 19.04
#